data_9f37c729704187498de0e973734865f6
#
_entry.id   9f37c729704187498de0e973734865f6
#
_cell.length_a   1.000
_cell.length_b   1.000
_cell.length_c   1.000
_cell.angle_alpha   90.00
_cell.angle_beta   90.00
_cell.angle_gamma   90.00
#
_symmetry.space_group_name_H-M   'P 1'
#
loop_
_entity.id
_entity.type
_entity.pdbx_description
1 polymer ?
#
loop_
_entity_poly.entity_id
_entity_poly.type
_entity_poly.pdbx_seq_one_letter_code
_entity_poly.pdbx_strand_id
1 'polypeptide(L)'
;MSNPIHVFSEIGRLKKVCLHRPGKELENLMPDYLERLLFDDIPYLEDAQKEHDAFAETLRNAGVEVLYLEQLAAEAIDAAGVREEFVDEWLAEAGVASVASQKAIKDHLLSLPTFDLVLKTMEGFRKTEVQAEATTLAGMYETDYPFVVDPMPNLYFTRDPFATMANGVSLNHMYADTRNRETIYGKYIFTYHPVYGNGKVPFFYDRTEDTRIEGGDELVLSKEVLAVGISQRTDARSIEKIAQKLFAETDFKQVLAFVIGENRKFMHLDTVFTHIDYDKFTIHPEIQGGLKVFSITKGENGALNIELTEDKLENVLAKALGLPSVTLIPCGGGDPVEAAREQWNDGSNTLTIAPGEVVVYDRNVVTNEILEKYGIKLHKIRGSELVRGRGGPRCMSMPFERENL
;
A
#
# COMPACT_ATOMS: atom_id res chain seq x y z
N MET A 1 -23.15 -3.18 16.10
CA MET A 1 -22.08 -2.17 16.02
C MET A 1 -21.80 -1.95 14.54
N SER A 2 -21.56 -0.74 14.08
CA SER A 2 -21.17 -0.47 12.68
C SER A 2 -19.83 -1.15 12.39
N ASN A 3 -19.64 -1.61 11.15
CA ASN A 3 -18.36 -2.17 10.71
C ASN A 3 -17.28 -1.08 10.84
N PRO A 4 -16.09 -1.38 11.38
CA PRO A 4 -15.05 -0.37 11.58
C PRO A 4 -14.29 0.01 10.29
N ILE A 5 -14.49 -0.72 9.20
CA ILE A 5 -14.00 -0.40 7.86
C ILE A 5 -15.18 0.08 7.00
N HIS A 6 -15.00 1.22 6.34
CA HIS A 6 -16.02 1.81 5.47
C HIS A 6 -15.35 2.61 4.33
N VAL A 7 -15.03 1.92 3.23
CA VAL A 7 -14.32 2.50 2.08
C VAL A 7 -15.04 2.10 0.80
N PHE A 8 -15.91 2.98 0.31
CA PHE A 8 -16.74 2.76 -0.88
C PHE A 8 -16.38 3.68 -2.06
N SER A 9 -15.30 4.44 -1.93
CA SER A 9 -14.72 5.24 -3.01
C SER A 9 -13.31 5.71 -2.66
N GLU A 10 -12.52 6.12 -3.67
CA GLU A 10 -11.24 6.81 -3.48
C GLU A 10 -11.42 8.26 -3.04
N ILE A 11 -12.57 8.89 -3.35
CA ILE A 11 -12.73 10.34 -3.25
C ILE A 11 -13.69 10.80 -2.13
N GLY A 12 -14.50 9.90 -1.54
CA GLY A 12 -15.32 10.24 -0.39
C GLY A 12 -14.46 10.85 0.72
N ARG A 13 -15.02 11.86 1.43
CA ARG A 13 -14.27 12.56 2.49
C ARG A 13 -13.62 11.56 3.45
N LEU A 14 -12.32 11.66 3.56
CA LEU A 14 -11.52 10.80 4.42
C LEU A 14 -11.78 11.13 5.89
N LYS A 15 -12.11 10.10 6.67
CA LYS A 15 -12.42 10.24 8.10
C LYS A 15 -11.35 9.58 8.97
N LYS A 16 -10.81 8.46 8.50
CA LYS A 16 -9.85 7.68 9.27
C LYS A 16 -8.82 7.04 8.34
N VAL A 17 -7.56 7.10 8.73
CA VAL A 17 -6.45 6.58 7.93
C VAL A 17 -5.39 5.91 8.81
N CYS A 18 -4.83 4.81 8.33
CA CYS A 18 -3.67 4.15 8.93
C CYS A 18 -2.40 4.60 8.20
N LEU A 19 -1.42 5.05 8.97
CA LEU A 19 -0.08 5.43 8.55
C LEU A 19 0.96 4.58 9.28
N HIS A 20 2.21 4.61 8.83
CA HIS A 20 3.38 4.20 9.60
C HIS A 20 4.43 5.31 9.52
N ARG A 21 4.85 5.81 10.67
CA ARG A 21 5.90 6.83 10.74
C ARG A 21 7.26 6.18 10.51
N PRO A 22 8.05 6.60 9.50
CA PRO A 22 9.37 6.01 9.25
C PRO A 22 10.22 5.93 10.50
N GLY A 23 10.80 4.75 10.74
CA GLY A 23 11.61 4.44 11.90
C GLY A 23 13.02 3.98 11.54
N LYS A 24 13.66 3.26 12.46
CA LYS A 24 15.04 2.80 12.30
C LYS A 24 15.25 1.80 11.16
N GLU A 25 14.19 1.24 10.60
CA GLU A 25 14.24 0.42 9.39
C GLU A 25 14.88 1.18 8.22
N LEU A 26 14.72 2.51 8.14
CA LEU A 26 15.39 3.35 7.13
C LEU A 26 16.89 3.53 7.40
N GLU A 27 17.33 3.52 8.66
CA GLU A 27 18.76 3.58 9.02
C GLU A 27 19.52 2.28 8.69
N ASN A 28 18.80 1.23 8.33
CA ASN A 28 19.34 -0.05 7.91
C ASN A 28 19.40 -0.23 6.39
N LEU A 29 19.14 0.82 5.62
CA LEU A 29 19.38 0.83 4.17
C LEU A 29 20.88 1.00 3.88
N MET A 30 21.39 0.20 2.93
CA MET A 30 22.78 0.26 2.47
C MET A 30 22.83 0.29 0.94
N PRO A 31 23.75 1.07 0.33
CA PRO A 31 23.81 1.24 -1.13
C PRO A 31 23.87 -0.10 -1.88
N ASP A 32 24.68 -1.05 -1.40
CA ASP A 32 24.89 -2.34 -2.06
C ASP A 32 23.68 -3.28 -2.03
N TYR A 33 22.67 -2.98 -1.21
CA TYR A 33 21.50 -3.82 -0.99
C TYR A 33 20.15 -3.12 -1.23
N LEU A 34 20.15 -1.92 -1.84
CA LEU A 34 18.91 -1.17 -2.14
C LEU A 34 17.97 -1.97 -3.03
N GLU A 35 18.48 -2.62 -4.09
CA GLU A 35 17.66 -3.43 -4.98
C GLU A 35 16.97 -4.60 -4.25
N ARG A 36 17.69 -5.27 -3.33
CA ARG A 36 17.14 -6.36 -2.49
C ARG A 36 15.96 -5.89 -1.64
N LEU A 37 16.05 -4.66 -1.13
CA LEU A 37 15.04 -4.06 -0.26
C LEU A 37 14.03 -3.21 -1.04
N LEU A 38 14.08 -3.22 -2.38
CA LEU A 38 13.19 -2.47 -3.28
C LEU A 38 13.18 -0.96 -3.02
N PHE A 39 14.33 -0.42 -2.64
CA PHE A 39 14.55 1.00 -2.42
C PHE A 39 15.46 1.58 -3.51
N ASP A 40 15.31 2.87 -3.86
CA ASP A 40 16.07 3.49 -4.95
C ASP A 40 17.15 4.45 -4.44
N ASP A 41 17.06 4.91 -3.18
CA ASP A 41 18.02 5.81 -2.55
C ASP A 41 17.92 5.71 -1.01
N ILE A 42 18.82 6.34 -0.28
CA ILE A 42 18.87 6.33 1.19
C ILE A 42 18.30 7.65 1.73
N PRO A 43 17.12 7.64 2.37
CA PRO A 43 16.56 8.80 3.03
C PRO A 43 17.35 9.18 4.30
N TYR A 44 17.41 10.46 4.61
CA TYR A 44 17.83 10.92 5.91
C TYR A 44 16.66 10.85 6.90
N LEU A 45 16.75 9.96 7.89
CA LEU A 45 15.63 9.60 8.75
C LEU A 45 14.98 10.79 9.46
N GLU A 46 15.78 11.70 10.04
CA GLU A 46 15.22 12.85 10.78
C GLU A 46 14.36 13.76 9.90
N ASP A 47 14.77 13.98 8.65
CA ASP A 47 14.00 14.81 7.72
C ASP A 47 12.82 14.04 7.11
N ALA A 48 12.97 12.73 6.83
CA ALA A 48 11.86 11.87 6.45
C ALA A 48 10.76 11.85 7.52
N GLN A 49 11.13 11.81 8.81
CA GLN A 49 10.19 11.89 9.92
C GLN A 49 9.49 13.25 9.99
N LYS A 50 10.21 14.37 9.82
CA LYS A 50 9.59 15.71 9.79
C LYS A 50 8.61 15.86 8.63
N GLU A 51 8.97 15.34 7.46
CA GLU A 51 8.09 15.34 6.28
C GLU A 51 6.83 14.50 6.52
N HIS A 52 6.99 13.31 7.12
CA HIS A 52 5.87 12.43 7.45
C HIS A 52 4.99 13.02 8.57
N ASP A 53 5.57 13.64 9.59
CA ASP A 53 4.83 14.32 10.65
C ASP A 53 4.00 15.48 10.08
N ALA A 54 4.54 16.25 9.12
CA ALA A 54 3.83 17.30 8.40
C ALA A 54 2.68 16.73 7.54
N PHE A 55 2.88 15.56 6.92
CA PHE A 55 1.82 14.84 6.21
C PHE A 55 0.69 14.44 7.17
N ALA A 56 1.01 13.80 8.28
CA ALA A 56 0.02 13.41 9.30
C ALA A 56 -0.73 14.61 9.87
N GLU A 57 -0.04 15.73 10.10
CA GLU A 57 -0.66 16.96 10.60
C GLU A 57 -1.58 17.60 9.56
N THR A 58 -1.22 17.55 8.27
CA THR A 58 -2.09 18.00 7.17
C THR A 58 -3.41 17.23 7.17
N LEU A 59 -3.37 15.92 7.39
CA LEU A 59 -4.57 15.07 7.48
C LEU A 59 -5.40 15.40 8.73
N ARG A 60 -4.77 15.58 9.90
CA ARG A 60 -5.46 15.96 11.14
C ARG A 60 -6.14 17.33 11.01
N ASN A 61 -5.48 18.28 10.38
CA ASN A 61 -6.05 19.63 10.13
C ASN A 61 -7.24 19.59 9.15
N ALA A 62 -7.31 18.55 8.29
CA ALA A 62 -8.46 18.27 7.45
C ALA A 62 -9.59 17.50 8.18
N GLY A 63 -9.43 17.21 9.47
CA GLY A 63 -10.41 16.50 10.31
C GLY A 63 -10.32 14.97 10.19
N VAL A 64 -9.19 14.43 9.72
CA VAL A 64 -8.96 12.99 9.59
C VAL A 64 -8.37 12.43 10.89
N GLU A 65 -8.93 11.34 11.40
CA GLU A 65 -8.33 10.54 12.46
C GLU A 65 -7.15 9.75 11.90
N VAL A 66 -5.95 10.02 12.43
CA VAL A 66 -4.71 9.34 12.03
C VAL A 66 -4.36 8.25 13.02
N LEU A 67 -4.32 7.02 12.56
CA LEU A 67 -3.90 5.83 13.28
C LEU A 67 -2.50 5.41 12.82
N TYR A 68 -1.78 4.68 13.66
CA TYR A 68 -0.46 4.16 13.30
C TYR A 68 -0.44 2.63 13.34
N LEU A 69 0.14 2.04 12.29
CA LEU A 69 0.23 0.60 12.07
C LEU A 69 0.86 -0.13 13.26
N GLU A 70 1.99 0.40 13.74
CA GLU A 70 2.74 -0.16 14.86
C GLU A 70 1.94 -0.14 16.16
N GLN A 71 1.15 0.89 16.38
CA GLN A 71 0.29 1.01 17.55
C GLN A 71 -0.87 0.00 17.48
N LEU A 72 -1.56 -0.07 16.34
CA LEU A 72 -2.65 -1.02 16.14
C LEU A 72 -2.19 -2.47 16.25
N ALA A 73 -1.00 -2.78 15.72
CA ALA A 73 -0.42 -4.13 15.82
C ALA A 73 -0.10 -4.49 17.27
N ALA A 74 0.52 -3.58 18.03
CA ALA A 74 0.82 -3.80 19.45
C ALA A 74 -0.47 -3.99 20.26
N GLU A 75 -1.48 -3.15 20.04
CA GLU A 75 -2.79 -3.27 20.72
C GLU A 75 -3.49 -4.60 20.39
N ALA A 76 -3.41 -5.07 19.15
CA ALA A 76 -3.96 -6.35 18.73
C ALA A 76 -3.28 -7.53 19.43
N ILE A 77 -1.95 -7.52 19.47
CA ILE A 77 -1.12 -8.56 20.09
C ILE A 77 -1.36 -8.62 21.60
N ASP A 78 -1.41 -7.47 22.27
CA ASP A 78 -1.65 -7.40 23.73
C ASP A 78 -3.07 -7.82 24.09
N ALA A 79 -4.08 -7.34 23.34
CA ALA A 79 -5.48 -7.65 23.64
C ALA A 79 -5.79 -9.16 23.52
N ALA A 80 -5.14 -9.84 22.60
CA ALA A 80 -5.30 -11.27 22.41
C ALA A 80 -4.33 -12.13 23.25
N GLY A 81 -3.25 -11.54 23.77
CA GLY A 81 -2.20 -12.26 24.49
C GLY A 81 -1.35 -13.18 23.60
N VAL A 82 -1.19 -12.85 22.32
CA VAL A 82 -0.57 -13.69 21.28
C VAL A 82 0.88 -13.28 20.95
N ARG A 83 1.61 -12.70 21.91
CA ARG A 83 2.98 -12.22 21.68
C ARG A 83 3.94 -13.30 21.19
N GLU A 84 3.90 -14.47 21.82
CA GLU A 84 4.79 -15.58 21.44
C GLU A 84 4.43 -16.12 20.06
N GLU A 85 3.13 -16.29 19.77
CA GLU A 85 2.64 -16.70 18.45
C GLU A 85 3.07 -15.73 17.34
N PHE A 86 2.95 -14.42 17.59
CA PHE A 86 3.41 -13.39 16.66
C PHE A 86 4.92 -13.50 16.36
N VAL A 87 5.74 -13.64 17.41
CA VAL A 87 7.18 -13.75 17.25
C VAL A 87 7.57 -15.02 16.51
N ASP A 88 6.91 -16.15 16.80
CA ASP A 88 7.18 -17.43 16.13
C ASP A 88 6.81 -17.36 14.64
N GLU A 89 5.66 -16.79 14.30
CA GLU A 89 5.26 -16.61 12.91
C GLU A 89 6.20 -15.64 12.17
N TRP A 90 6.52 -14.50 12.78
CA TRP A 90 7.44 -13.54 12.20
C TRP A 90 8.84 -14.14 11.95
N LEU A 91 9.37 -14.95 12.90
CA LEU A 91 10.63 -15.66 12.74
C LEU A 91 10.61 -16.71 11.65
N ALA A 92 9.49 -17.42 11.48
CA ALA A 92 9.33 -18.41 10.42
C ALA A 92 9.48 -17.77 9.03
N GLU A 93 9.03 -16.52 8.87
CA GLU A 93 9.14 -15.76 7.63
C GLU A 93 10.46 -14.94 7.51
N ALA A 94 11.18 -14.77 8.61
CA ALA A 94 12.39 -13.93 8.64
C ALA A 94 13.61 -14.55 7.95
N GLY A 95 13.55 -15.83 7.56
CA GLY A 95 14.64 -16.50 6.83
C GLY A 95 15.89 -16.77 7.67
N VAL A 96 15.81 -16.76 9.01
CA VAL A 96 16.95 -16.99 9.90
C VAL A 96 17.38 -18.45 9.86
N ALA A 97 18.54 -18.73 9.29
CA ALA A 97 19.02 -20.10 9.07
C ALA A 97 19.52 -20.81 10.36
N SER A 98 20.02 -20.06 11.34
CA SER A 98 20.59 -20.60 12.58
C SER A 98 19.54 -20.71 13.69
N VAL A 99 19.32 -21.92 14.20
CA VAL A 99 18.43 -22.18 15.35
C VAL A 99 18.87 -21.39 16.60
N ALA A 100 20.18 -21.27 16.83
CA ALA A 100 20.70 -20.48 17.94
C ALA A 100 20.38 -18.99 17.79
N SER A 101 20.50 -18.46 16.54
CA SER A 101 20.12 -17.08 16.24
C SER A 101 18.61 -16.87 16.37
N GLN A 102 17.79 -17.81 15.89
CA GLN A 102 16.32 -17.74 16.07
C GLN A 102 15.95 -17.65 17.56
N LYS A 103 16.57 -18.51 18.38
CA LYS A 103 16.34 -18.50 19.84
C LYS A 103 16.76 -17.15 20.47
N ALA A 104 17.95 -16.65 20.15
CA ALA A 104 18.45 -15.40 20.69
C ALA A 104 17.56 -14.21 20.31
N ILE A 105 17.09 -14.15 19.07
CA ILE A 105 16.15 -13.13 18.57
C ILE A 105 14.82 -13.26 19.29
N LYS A 106 14.26 -14.48 19.43
CA LYS A 106 13.00 -14.71 20.14
C LYS A 106 13.09 -14.27 21.58
N ASP A 107 14.14 -14.67 22.31
CA ASP A 107 14.35 -14.31 23.70
C ASP A 107 14.47 -12.78 23.86
N HIS A 108 15.18 -12.11 22.93
CA HIS A 108 15.30 -10.66 22.93
C HIS A 108 13.93 -9.99 22.71
N LEU A 109 13.22 -10.36 21.65
CA LEU A 109 11.91 -9.77 21.33
C LEU A 109 10.90 -9.93 22.46
N LEU A 110 10.82 -11.12 23.07
CA LEU A 110 9.90 -11.38 24.17
C LEU A 110 10.27 -10.64 25.46
N SER A 111 11.52 -10.16 25.61
CA SER A 111 11.94 -9.31 26.73
C SER A 111 11.49 -7.86 26.63
N LEU A 112 11.12 -7.39 25.43
CA LEU A 112 10.71 -6.01 25.17
C LEU A 112 9.22 -5.79 25.53
N PRO A 113 8.79 -4.56 25.84
CA PRO A 113 7.38 -4.17 25.79
C PRO A 113 6.80 -4.44 24.38
N THR A 114 5.52 -4.73 24.25
CA THR A 114 4.92 -5.15 22.96
C THR A 114 5.09 -4.12 21.84
N PHE A 115 4.95 -2.85 22.15
CA PHE A 115 5.17 -1.79 21.17
C PHE A 115 6.62 -1.77 20.65
N ASP A 116 7.60 -1.86 21.54
CA ASP A 116 9.03 -1.91 21.19
C ASP A 116 9.38 -3.20 20.44
N LEU A 117 8.74 -4.32 20.79
CA LEU A 117 8.85 -5.59 20.06
C LEU A 117 8.38 -5.42 18.60
N VAL A 118 7.21 -4.80 18.40
CA VAL A 118 6.69 -4.53 17.05
C VAL A 118 7.66 -3.65 16.26
N LEU A 119 8.13 -2.55 16.83
CA LEU A 119 9.12 -1.69 16.17
C LEU A 119 10.42 -2.43 15.84
N LYS A 120 10.91 -3.28 16.76
CA LYS A 120 12.15 -4.05 16.53
C LYS A 120 11.99 -5.07 15.41
N THR A 121 10.80 -5.66 15.24
CA THR A 121 10.53 -6.57 14.10
C THR A 121 10.53 -5.81 12.76
N MET A 122 10.17 -4.54 12.73
CA MET A 122 10.24 -3.67 11.54
C MET A 122 11.67 -3.25 11.22
N GLU A 123 12.45 -2.91 12.24
CA GLU A 123 13.86 -2.50 12.15
C GLU A 123 14.76 -3.62 11.59
N GLY A 124 14.42 -4.89 11.87
CA GLY A 124 15.26 -6.05 11.57
C GLY A 124 16.39 -6.24 12.59
N PHE A 125 17.35 -7.13 12.25
CA PHE A 125 18.47 -7.46 13.14
C PHE A 125 19.79 -7.46 12.39
N ARG A 126 20.75 -6.64 12.82
CA ARG A 126 22.12 -6.69 12.35
C ARG A 126 22.85 -7.92 12.95
N LYS A 127 23.83 -8.48 12.26
CA LYS A 127 24.67 -9.56 12.81
C LYS A 127 25.33 -9.19 14.13
N THR A 128 25.71 -7.93 14.30
CA THR A 128 26.34 -7.42 15.52
C THR A 128 25.41 -7.39 16.76
N GLU A 129 24.10 -7.47 16.53
CA GLU A 129 23.10 -7.48 17.62
C GLU A 129 22.76 -8.90 18.09
N VAL A 130 23.08 -9.93 17.29
CA VAL A 130 22.71 -11.32 17.58
C VAL A 130 23.95 -12.11 18.00
N GLN A 131 24.08 -12.34 19.30
CA GLN A 131 25.16 -13.17 19.86
C GLN A 131 24.68 -14.62 19.94
N ALA A 132 25.06 -15.44 18.96
CA ALA A 132 24.73 -16.85 18.93
C ALA A 132 25.92 -17.67 18.34
N GLU A 133 26.24 -18.80 18.98
CA GLU A 133 27.22 -19.72 18.42
C GLU A 133 26.65 -20.43 17.19
N ALA A 134 27.38 -20.33 16.07
CA ALA A 134 27.01 -21.02 14.85
C ALA A 134 27.36 -22.51 14.96
N THR A 135 26.34 -23.37 14.91
CA THR A 135 26.49 -24.83 14.98
C THR A 135 26.10 -25.54 13.69
N THR A 136 25.66 -24.80 12.68
CA THR A 136 25.27 -25.33 11.36
C THR A 136 26.14 -24.73 10.27
N LEU A 137 26.26 -25.43 9.12
CA LEU A 137 27.04 -24.93 7.98
C LEU A 137 26.54 -23.54 7.55
N ALA A 138 25.23 -23.34 7.47
CA ALA A 138 24.64 -22.05 7.10
C ALA A 138 24.95 -20.94 8.12
N GLY A 139 25.02 -21.28 9.41
CA GLY A 139 25.38 -20.33 10.46
C GLY A 139 26.88 -20.04 10.53
N MET A 140 27.74 -21.02 10.11
CA MET A 140 29.18 -20.87 10.07
C MET A 140 29.68 -20.21 8.78
N TYR A 141 28.87 -20.25 7.72
CA TYR A 141 29.18 -19.59 6.45
C TYR A 141 28.98 -18.08 6.59
N GLU A 142 30.09 -17.40 6.77
CA GLU A 142 30.07 -15.92 6.83
C GLU A 142 29.87 -15.33 5.43
N THR A 143 28.90 -14.44 5.32
CA THR A 143 28.69 -13.58 4.15
C THR A 143 28.95 -12.13 4.53
N ASP A 144 29.24 -11.29 3.56
CA ASP A 144 29.41 -9.84 3.78
C ASP A 144 28.08 -9.13 4.10
N TYR A 145 26.95 -9.84 3.95
CA TYR A 145 25.63 -9.29 4.26
C TYR A 145 25.50 -9.01 5.76
N PRO A 146 25.19 -7.76 6.18
CA PRO A 146 25.31 -7.36 7.58
C PRO A 146 24.13 -7.73 8.46
N PHE A 147 23.03 -8.23 7.88
CA PHE A 147 21.81 -8.53 8.62
C PHE A 147 21.60 -10.03 8.83
N VAL A 148 21.05 -10.39 9.98
CA VAL A 148 20.45 -11.70 10.25
C VAL A 148 18.99 -11.70 9.79
N VAL A 149 18.29 -10.58 9.97
CA VAL A 149 16.93 -10.34 9.48
C VAL A 149 16.88 -8.99 8.79
N ASP A 150 16.39 -8.99 7.56
CA ASP A 150 16.23 -7.79 6.76
C ASP A 150 15.33 -6.75 7.45
N PRO A 151 15.64 -5.44 7.38
CA PRO A 151 14.71 -4.39 7.75
C PRO A 151 13.51 -4.34 6.80
N MET A 152 12.46 -3.63 7.18
CA MET A 152 11.27 -3.41 6.36
C MET A 152 11.11 -1.92 5.98
N PRO A 153 12.02 -1.35 5.17
CA PRO A 153 12.04 0.10 4.92
C PRO A 153 10.81 0.61 4.15
N ASN A 154 10.08 -0.29 3.46
CA ASN A 154 8.88 0.08 2.69
C ASN A 154 7.61 0.18 3.54
N LEU A 155 7.65 -0.10 4.86
CA LEU A 155 6.45 -0.13 5.71
C LEU A 155 5.70 1.22 5.79
N TYR A 156 6.37 2.35 5.60
CA TYR A 156 5.67 3.64 5.57
C TYR A 156 4.75 3.78 4.35
N PHE A 157 4.85 2.88 3.36
CA PHE A 157 3.86 2.67 2.32
C PHE A 157 2.80 1.68 2.78
N THR A 158 1.95 2.12 3.70
CA THR A 158 0.90 1.29 4.31
C THR A 158 -0.18 0.84 3.32
N ARG A 159 -0.15 1.38 2.10
CA ARG A 159 -1.07 1.05 1.03
C ARG A 159 -0.92 -0.38 0.52
N ASP A 160 0.31 -0.89 0.44
CA ASP A 160 0.61 -2.11 -0.31
C ASP A 160 0.33 -3.42 0.43
N PRO A 161 0.66 -3.56 1.75
CA PRO A 161 0.53 -4.84 2.46
C PRO A 161 -0.93 -5.30 2.65
N PHE A 162 -1.86 -4.38 2.64
CA PHE A 162 -3.30 -4.65 2.69
C PHE A 162 -4.09 -3.48 2.12
N ALA A 163 -5.27 -3.75 1.56
CA ALA A 163 -6.15 -2.72 1.03
C ALA A 163 -7.57 -2.87 1.57
N THR A 164 -8.10 -1.79 2.12
CA THR A 164 -9.47 -1.72 2.60
C THR A 164 -10.41 -1.36 1.45
N MET A 165 -11.53 -2.07 1.36
CA MET A 165 -12.58 -1.83 0.37
C MET A 165 -13.93 -2.28 0.91
N ALA A 166 -15.00 -1.58 0.55
CA ALA A 166 -16.33 -1.79 1.13
C ALA A 166 -16.27 -1.80 2.67
N ASN A 167 -16.56 -2.93 3.28
CA ASN A 167 -16.53 -3.17 4.72
C ASN A 167 -15.48 -4.20 5.14
N GLY A 168 -14.50 -4.49 4.29
CA GLY A 168 -13.51 -5.53 4.51
C GLY A 168 -12.13 -5.14 4.04
N VAL A 169 -11.26 -6.12 3.92
CA VAL A 169 -9.85 -5.96 3.59
C VAL A 169 -9.36 -7.04 2.62
N SER A 170 -8.56 -6.63 1.64
CA SER A 170 -7.64 -7.49 0.92
C SER A 170 -6.36 -7.58 1.75
N LEU A 171 -6.05 -8.74 2.33
CA LEU A 171 -4.77 -8.97 3.01
C LEU A 171 -3.82 -9.59 1.99
N ASN A 172 -2.86 -8.80 1.56
CA ASN A 172 -2.15 -9.03 0.32
C ASN A 172 -1.04 -10.07 0.41
N HIS A 173 -0.77 -10.76 -0.69
CA HIS A 173 0.44 -11.54 -0.92
C HIS A 173 1.36 -10.69 -1.80
N MET A 174 2.48 -10.23 -1.21
CA MET A 174 3.38 -9.29 -1.87
C MET A 174 4.22 -9.98 -2.95
N TYR A 175 4.62 -9.21 -3.97
CA TYR A 175 5.49 -9.67 -5.05
C TYR A 175 6.87 -10.12 -4.54
N ALA A 176 7.47 -9.34 -3.65
CA ALA A 176 8.80 -9.62 -3.13
C ALA A 176 8.70 -10.29 -1.76
N ASP A 177 9.39 -11.42 -1.58
CA ASP A 177 9.45 -12.15 -0.31
C ASP A 177 9.91 -11.26 0.85
N THR A 178 10.85 -10.33 0.59
CA THR A 178 11.31 -9.36 1.59
C THR A 178 10.21 -8.47 2.12
N ARG A 179 9.19 -8.13 1.29
CA ARG A 179 8.03 -7.34 1.68
C ARG A 179 6.85 -8.17 2.18
N ASN A 180 6.80 -9.48 1.88
CA ASN A 180 5.64 -10.29 2.29
C ASN A 180 5.45 -10.32 3.81
N ARG A 181 6.53 -10.22 4.58
CA ARG A 181 6.47 -10.09 6.06
C ARG A 181 5.75 -8.82 6.54
N GLU A 182 5.70 -7.76 5.72
CA GLU A 182 4.97 -6.53 6.05
C GLU A 182 3.48 -6.80 6.28
N THR A 183 2.92 -7.82 5.63
CA THR A 183 1.49 -8.18 5.73
C THR A 183 1.10 -8.81 7.06
N ILE A 184 2.08 -9.25 7.87
CA ILE A 184 1.82 -9.87 9.17
C ILE A 184 1.13 -8.90 10.13
N TYR A 185 1.48 -7.61 10.10
CA TYR A 185 0.86 -6.61 10.98
C TYR A 185 -0.63 -6.45 10.67
N GLY A 186 -0.99 -6.37 9.39
CA GLY A 186 -2.40 -6.37 8.94
C GLY A 186 -3.14 -7.62 9.37
N LYS A 187 -2.52 -8.81 9.24
CA LYS A 187 -3.10 -10.07 9.72
C LYS A 187 -3.47 -9.98 11.20
N TYR A 188 -2.54 -9.54 12.06
CA TYR A 188 -2.79 -9.48 13.51
C TYR A 188 -3.80 -8.40 13.86
N ILE A 189 -3.78 -7.24 13.22
CA ILE A 189 -4.77 -6.18 13.40
C ILE A 189 -6.17 -6.69 13.05
N PHE A 190 -6.38 -7.21 11.85
CA PHE A 190 -7.71 -7.60 11.39
C PHE A 190 -8.19 -8.93 11.98
N THR A 191 -7.30 -9.71 12.62
CA THR A 191 -7.69 -10.92 13.34
C THR A 191 -8.02 -10.62 14.81
N TYR A 192 -7.20 -9.84 15.50
CA TYR A 192 -7.22 -9.79 16.97
C TYR A 192 -7.55 -8.41 17.56
N HIS A 193 -7.39 -7.30 16.80
CA HIS A 193 -7.60 -5.98 17.38
C HIS A 193 -9.03 -5.80 17.91
N PRO A 194 -9.23 -5.22 19.13
CA PRO A 194 -10.56 -5.08 19.74
C PRO A 194 -11.58 -4.35 18.88
N VAL A 195 -11.14 -3.39 18.05
CA VAL A 195 -11.99 -2.63 17.14
C VAL A 195 -12.06 -3.29 15.76
N TYR A 196 -10.92 -3.64 15.16
CA TYR A 196 -10.82 -4.07 13.76
C TYR A 196 -10.78 -5.59 13.56
N GLY A 197 -10.56 -6.36 14.63
CA GLY A 197 -10.46 -7.82 14.59
C GLY A 197 -11.74 -8.54 15.07
N ASN A 198 -11.56 -9.81 15.49
CA ASN A 198 -12.62 -10.65 16.07
C ASN A 198 -13.79 -10.91 15.10
N GLY A 199 -13.47 -11.09 13.81
CA GLY A 199 -14.46 -11.39 12.77
C GLY A 199 -15.32 -10.20 12.33
N LYS A 200 -14.96 -8.97 12.73
CA LYS A 200 -15.70 -7.76 12.35
C LYS A 200 -15.43 -7.30 10.93
N VAL A 201 -14.21 -7.58 10.43
CA VAL A 201 -13.74 -7.19 9.11
C VAL A 201 -13.55 -8.47 8.27
N PRO A 202 -14.32 -8.68 7.19
CA PRO A 202 -14.13 -9.80 6.29
C PRO A 202 -12.84 -9.64 5.47
N PHE A 203 -12.19 -10.78 5.16
CA PHE A 203 -11.04 -10.82 4.26
C PHE A 203 -11.51 -11.15 2.85
N PHE A 204 -11.25 -10.26 1.89
CA PHE A 204 -11.55 -10.49 0.47
C PHE A 204 -10.40 -11.15 -0.28
N TYR A 205 -9.20 -11.09 0.27
CA TYR A 205 -8.02 -11.81 -0.18
C TYR A 205 -7.21 -12.23 1.04
N ASP A 206 -6.39 -13.28 0.90
CA ASP A 206 -5.57 -13.79 2.01
C ASP A 206 -4.09 -13.83 1.61
N ARG A 207 -3.21 -13.45 2.55
CA ARG A 207 -1.75 -13.40 2.34
C ARG A 207 -1.11 -14.76 2.04
N THR A 208 -1.82 -15.84 2.27
CA THR A 208 -1.37 -17.22 2.01
C THR A 208 -1.74 -17.74 0.62
N GLU A 209 -2.44 -16.93 -0.19
CA GLU A 209 -2.77 -17.28 -1.57
C GLU A 209 -1.51 -17.51 -2.42
N ASP A 210 -1.63 -18.34 -3.46
CA ASP A 210 -0.52 -18.68 -4.38
C ASP A 210 -0.28 -17.63 -5.49
N THR A 211 -1.03 -16.54 -5.46
CA THR A 211 -0.96 -15.44 -6.42
C THR A 211 -0.75 -14.11 -5.71
N ARG A 212 -0.21 -13.11 -6.41
CA ARG A 212 0.25 -11.85 -5.82
C ARG A 212 -0.70 -10.71 -6.14
N ILE A 213 -0.93 -9.86 -5.14
CA ILE A 213 -1.66 -8.61 -5.26
C ILE A 213 -1.08 -7.60 -4.27
N GLU A 214 -0.98 -6.34 -4.66
CA GLU A 214 -0.53 -5.23 -3.81
C GLU A 214 -1.53 -4.08 -3.87
N GLY A 215 -1.78 -3.42 -2.73
CA GLY A 215 -2.84 -2.43 -2.59
C GLY A 215 -2.67 -1.15 -3.41
N GLY A 216 -1.44 -0.86 -3.89
CA GLY A 216 -1.21 0.21 -4.86
C GLY A 216 -1.90 -0.02 -6.20
N ASP A 217 -2.22 -1.27 -6.53
CA ASP A 217 -3.01 -1.64 -7.70
C ASP A 217 -4.52 -1.63 -7.47
N GLU A 218 -5.00 -1.54 -6.22
CA GLU A 218 -6.41 -1.64 -5.87
C GLU A 218 -7.02 -0.26 -5.61
N LEU A 219 -7.92 0.21 -6.48
CA LEU A 219 -8.59 1.51 -6.38
C LEU A 219 -10.11 1.33 -6.35
N VAL A 220 -10.74 1.72 -5.25
CA VAL A 220 -12.20 1.69 -5.09
C VAL A 220 -12.80 2.90 -5.80
N LEU A 221 -13.25 2.75 -7.04
CA LEU A 221 -13.80 3.88 -7.81
C LEU A 221 -15.20 4.29 -7.35
N SER A 222 -16.01 3.31 -6.96
CA SER A 222 -17.34 3.53 -6.37
C SER A 222 -17.76 2.29 -5.55
N LYS A 223 -18.90 2.36 -4.89
CA LYS A 223 -19.47 1.20 -4.18
C LYS A 223 -19.73 -0.02 -5.07
N GLU A 224 -19.74 0.15 -6.40
CA GLU A 224 -20.04 -0.89 -7.37
C GLU A 224 -18.85 -1.24 -8.27
N VAL A 225 -17.79 -0.41 -8.29
CA VAL A 225 -16.67 -0.55 -9.23
C VAL A 225 -15.33 -0.49 -8.53
N LEU A 226 -14.55 -1.55 -8.69
CA LEU A 226 -13.13 -1.62 -8.31
C LEU A 226 -12.27 -1.55 -9.58
N ALA A 227 -11.20 -0.73 -9.56
CA ALA A 227 -10.14 -0.79 -10.56
C ALA A 227 -8.93 -1.52 -9.96
N VAL A 228 -8.34 -2.44 -10.74
CA VAL A 228 -7.15 -3.18 -10.29
C VAL A 228 -6.11 -3.21 -11.41
N GLY A 229 -4.86 -2.89 -11.08
CA GLY A 229 -3.73 -2.96 -12.02
C GLY A 229 -3.28 -4.41 -12.25
N ILE A 230 -3.06 -4.80 -13.51
CA ILE A 230 -2.21 -5.94 -13.86
C ILE A 230 -0.83 -5.37 -14.08
N SER A 231 0.08 -5.64 -13.14
CA SER A 231 1.38 -5.00 -13.05
C SER A 231 2.50 -6.02 -12.81
N GLN A 232 3.71 -5.55 -12.57
CA GLN A 232 4.79 -6.40 -12.05
C GLN A 232 4.44 -7.01 -10.68
N ARG A 233 3.58 -6.35 -9.90
CA ARG A 233 3.26 -6.66 -8.51
C ARG A 233 1.98 -7.45 -8.32
N THR A 234 1.05 -7.36 -9.28
CA THR A 234 -0.28 -7.96 -9.19
C THR A 234 -0.56 -8.87 -10.37
N ASP A 235 -0.83 -10.14 -10.07
CA ASP A 235 -1.17 -11.19 -11.04
C ASP A 235 -2.64 -11.07 -11.48
N ALA A 236 -2.93 -11.33 -12.77
CA ALA A 236 -4.31 -11.37 -13.27
C ALA A 236 -5.20 -12.40 -12.53
N ARG A 237 -4.63 -13.55 -12.11
CA ARG A 237 -5.35 -14.56 -11.33
C ARG A 237 -5.79 -14.07 -9.95
N SER A 238 -5.03 -13.18 -9.32
CA SER A 238 -5.44 -12.56 -8.06
C SER A 238 -6.67 -11.69 -8.23
N ILE A 239 -6.74 -10.97 -9.37
CA ILE A 239 -7.90 -10.13 -9.71
C ILE A 239 -9.15 -11.00 -9.91
N GLU A 240 -9.03 -12.16 -10.54
CA GLU A 240 -10.16 -13.10 -10.66
C GLU A 240 -10.63 -13.61 -9.29
N LYS A 241 -9.70 -13.98 -8.42
CA LYS A 241 -10.02 -14.46 -7.04
C LYS A 241 -10.74 -13.38 -6.23
N ILE A 242 -10.19 -12.16 -6.19
CA ILE A 242 -10.81 -11.07 -5.41
C ILE A 242 -12.15 -10.66 -6.02
N ALA A 243 -12.29 -10.61 -7.35
CA ALA A 243 -13.55 -10.30 -8.02
C ALA A 243 -14.66 -11.30 -7.67
N GLN A 244 -14.36 -12.61 -7.71
CA GLN A 244 -15.32 -13.64 -7.32
C GLN A 244 -15.84 -13.44 -5.89
N LYS A 245 -14.93 -13.14 -4.96
CA LYS A 245 -15.28 -12.95 -3.56
C LYS A 245 -16.07 -11.66 -3.34
N LEU A 246 -15.65 -10.56 -3.96
CA LEU A 246 -16.36 -9.27 -3.88
C LEU A 246 -17.77 -9.37 -4.45
N PHE A 247 -17.97 -10.04 -5.60
CA PHE A 247 -19.28 -10.22 -6.18
C PHE A 247 -20.20 -11.15 -5.38
N ALA A 248 -19.64 -12.00 -4.53
CA ALA A 248 -20.42 -12.87 -3.64
C ALA A 248 -20.80 -12.19 -2.32
N GLU A 249 -19.94 -11.32 -1.78
CA GLU A 249 -20.04 -10.85 -0.40
C GLU A 249 -20.34 -9.34 -0.27
N THR A 250 -20.32 -8.59 -1.39
CA THR A 250 -20.50 -7.13 -1.40
C THR A 250 -21.43 -6.65 -2.52
N ASP A 251 -21.61 -5.33 -2.61
CA ASP A 251 -22.38 -4.69 -3.69
C ASP A 251 -21.56 -4.39 -4.96
N PHE A 252 -20.28 -4.80 -5.02
CA PHE A 252 -19.48 -4.65 -6.23
C PHE A 252 -20.11 -5.43 -7.40
N LYS A 253 -20.16 -4.77 -8.56
CA LYS A 253 -20.76 -5.31 -9.80
C LYS A 253 -19.73 -5.47 -10.91
N GLN A 254 -18.64 -4.69 -10.84
CA GLN A 254 -17.63 -4.64 -11.88
C GLN A 254 -16.23 -4.48 -11.29
N VAL A 255 -15.28 -5.21 -11.85
CA VAL A 255 -13.85 -4.97 -11.67
C VAL A 255 -13.27 -4.59 -13.02
N LEU A 256 -12.60 -3.44 -13.08
CA LEU A 256 -11.84 -2.99 -14.24
C LEU A 256 -10.37 -3.37 -14.06
N ALA A 257 -9.86 -4.30 -14.86
CA ALA A 257 -8.45 -4.72 -14.80
C ALA A 257 -7.64 -3.96 -15.85
N PHE A 258 -6.69 -3.14 -15.35
CA PHE A 258 -5.85 -2.23 -16.15
C PHE A 258 -4.49 -2.87 -16.44
N VAL A 259 -4.13 -3.10 -17.69
CA VAL A 259 -2.84 -3.69 -18.07
C VAL A 259 -1.79 -2.57 -18.16
N ILE A 260 -1.12 -2.27 -17.07
CA ILE A 260 -0.08 -1.22 -17.04
C ILE A 260 1.32 -1.72 -17.40
N GLY A 261 1.48 -3.04 -17.56
CA GLY A 261 2.73 -3.70 -17.96
C GLY A 261 3.67 -4.00 -16.81
N GLU A 262 4.61 -4.89 -17.06
CA GLU A 262 5.58 -5.38 -16.08
C GLU A 262 6.87 -4.57 -16.14
N ASN A 263 6.89 -3.41 -15.53
CA ASN A 263 8.10 -2.60 -15.43
C ASN A 263 8.16 -1.85 -14.10
N ARG A 264 9.38 -1.62 -13.59
CA ARG A 264 9.62 -0.93 -12.31
C ARG A 264 9.19 0.54 -12.32
N LYS A 265 9.10 1.16 -13.51
CA LYS A 265 8.69 2.56 -13.67
C LYS A 265 7.24 2.78 -13.25
N PHE A 266 6.38 1.77 -13.56
CA PHE A 266 4.95 1.79 -13.26
C PHE A 266 4.59 0.69 -12.27
N MET A 267 5.25 0.68 -11.12
CA MET A 267 5.13 -0.41 -10.13
C MET A 267 3.70 -0.83 -9.85
N HIS A 268 2.80 0.15 -9.65
CA HIS A 268 1.38 -0.03 -9.34
C HIS A 268 0.52 0.92 -10.19
N LEU A 269 -0.77 0.63 -10.25
CA LEU A 269 -1.74 1.47 -10.94
C LEU A 269 -1.76 2.90 -10.37
N ASP A 270 -1.67 3.06 -9.07
CA ASP A 270 -1.73 4.37 -8.41
C ASP A 270 -0.51 5.26 -8.65
N THR A 271 0.59 4.72 -9.16
CA THR A 271 1.74 5.54 -9.58
C THR A 271 1.52 6.24 -10.91
N VAL A 272 0.55 5.79 -11.68
CA VAL A 272 0.24 6.29 -13.03
C VAL A 272 -1.21 6.73 -13.23
N PHE A 273 -2.09 6.46 -12.25
CA PHE A 273 -3.51 6.76 -12.32
C PHE A 273 -4.11 6.86 -10.92
N THR A 274 -4.79 7.98 -10.60
CA THR A 274 -5.57 8.12 -9.36
C THR A 274 -6.87 8.88 -9.60
N HIS A 275 -7.90 8.58 -8.81
CA HIS A 275 -9.20 9.23 -8.81
C HIS A 275 -9.17 10.42 -7.86
N ILE A 276 -9.44 11.64 -8.31
CA ILE A 276 -9.23 12.88 -7.56
C ILE A 276 -10.48 13.75 -7.37
N ASP A 277 -11.49 13.57 -8.21
CA ASP A 277 -12.77 14.26 -8.09
C ASP A 277 -13.87 13.39 -8.72
N TYR A 278 -15.13 13.75 -8.61
CA TYR A 278 -16.28 13.00 -9.14
C TYR A 278 -16.08 12.51 -10.57
N ASP A 279 -15.53 13.36 -11.43
CA ASP A 279 -15.33 13.11 -12.87
C ASP A 279 -13.89 13.31 -13.33
N LYS A 280 -12.92 13.42 -12.40
CA LYS A 280 -11.51 13.73 -12.73
C LYS A 280 -10.54 12.70 -12.18
N PHE A 281 -9.57 12.37 -13.01
CA PHE A 281 -8.48 11.43 -12.71
C PHE A 281 -7.13 12.03 -13.11
N THR A 282 -6.09 11.76 -12.34
CA THR A 282 -4.72 11.96 -12.83
C THR A 282 -4.31 10.76 -13.68
N ILE A 283 -3.51 10.97 -14.72
CA ILE A 283 -2.98 9.90 -15.55
C ILE A 283 -1.57 10.24 -16.04
N HIS A 284 -0.71 9.22 -16.09
CA HIS A 284 0.57 9.36 -16.78
C HIS A 284 0.35 9.28 -18.30
N PRO A 285 0.84 10.27 -19.09
CA PRO A 285 0.58 10.32 -20.54
C PRO A 285 1.02 9.06 -21.30
N GLU A 286 2.08 8.40 -20.86
CA GLU A 286 2.63 7.22 -21.54
C GLU A 286 1.66 6.03 -21.54
N ILE A 287 0.79 5.90 -20.54
CA ILE A 287 -0.18 4.80 -20.50
C ILE A 287 -1.49 5.15 -21.20
N GLN A 288 -1.80 6.43 -21.40
CA GLN A 288 -3.10 6.89 -21.89
C GLN A 288 -3.48 6.32 -23.27
N GLY A 289 -2.54 6.17 -24.19
CA GLY A 289 -2.80 5.79 -25.59
C GLY A 289 -2.82 4.29 -25.89
N GLY A 290 -2.30 3.45 -24.97
CA GLY A 290 -2.14 2.01 -25.22
C GLY A 290 -2.70 1.12 -24.12
N LEU A 291 -3.38 1.71 -23.13
CA LEU A 291 -3.88 1.00 -21.96
C LEU A 291 -5.01 0.03 -22.36
N LYS A 292 -4.78 -1.25 -22.12
CA LYS A 292 -5.83 -2.27 -22.24
C LYS A 292 -6.56 -2.37 -20.91
N VAL A 293 -7.90 -2.38 -20.97
CA VAL A 293 -8.76 -2.54 -19.79
C VAL A 293 -9.70 -3.71 -20.02
N PHE A 294 -9.69 -4.68 -19.13
CA PHE A 294 -10.70 -5.74 -19.09
C PHE A 294 -11.81 -5.36 -18.13
N SER A 295 -13.05 -5.55 -18.56
CA SER A 295 -14.23 -5.45 -17.71
C SER A 295 -14.59 -6.83 -17.22
N ILE A 296 -14.60 -7.03 -15.90
CA ILE A 296 -14.95 -8.27 -15.24
C ILE A 296 -16.27 -8.05 -14.51
N THR A 297 -17.27 -8.88 -14.80
CA THR A 297 -18.59 -8.84 -14.15
C THR A 297 -19.01 -10.21 -13.67
N LYS A 298 -20.01 -10.28 -12.78
CA LYS A 298 -20.55 -11.52 -12.30
C LYS A 298 -21.29 -12.26 -13.44
N GLY A 299 -20.87 -13.47 -13.70
CA GLY A 299 -21.52 -14.39 -14.62
C GLY A 299 -22.49 -15.37 -13.93
N GLU A 300 -22.98 -16.34 -14.68
CA GLU A 300 -23.86 -17.38 -14.17
C GLU A 300 -23.08 -18.38 -13.28
N ASN A 301 -23.77 -18.90 -12.24
CA ASN A 301 -23.23 -19.92 -11.32
C ASN A 301 -21.87 -19.58 -10.67
N GLY A 302 -21.59 -18.28 -10.44
CA GLY A 302 -20.35 -17.82 -9.82
C GLY A 302 -19.16 -17.71 -10.78
N ALA A 303 -19.36 -17.94 -12.07
CA ALA A 303 -18.36 -17.66 -13.10
C ALA A 303 -18.14 -16.14 -13.26
N LEU A 304 -17.03 -15.77 -13.89
CA LEU A 304 -16.75 -14.39 -14.29
C LEU A 304 -16.99 -14.21 -15.78
N ASN A 305 -17.64 -13.11 -16.15
CA ASN A 305 -17.66 -12.63 -17.54
C ASN A 305 -16.51 -11.64 -17.67
N ILE A 306 -15.57 -11.92 -18.58
CA ILE A 306 -14.36 -11.10 -18.81
C ILE A 306 -14.35 -10.64 -20.26
N GLU A 307 -14.34 -9.33 -20.44
CA GLU A 307 -14.36 -8.72 -21.78
C GLU A 307 -13.27 -7.67 -21.89
N LEU A 308 -12.48 -7.69 -22.98
CA LEU A 308 -11.56 -6.60 -23.31
C LEU A 308 -12.38 -5.41 -23.83
N THR A 309 -12.20 -4.25 -23.21
CA THR A 309 -12.84 -3.03 -23.68
C THR A 309 -12.10 -2.49 -24.91
N GLU A 310 -12.86 -2.13 -25.97
CA GLU A 310 -12.32 -1.53 -27.20
C GLU A 310 -12.46 0.00 -27.22
N ASP A 311 -13.07 0.58 -26.19
CA ASP A 311 -13.35 2.01 -26.09
C ASP A 311 -12.17 2.78 -25.44
N LYS A 312 -12.20 4.10 -25.59
CA LYS A 312 -11.25 4.97 -24.90
C LYS A 312 -11.45 4.92 -23.39
N LEU A 313 -10.37 5.08 -22.64
CA LEU A 313 -10.39 5.00 -21.17
C LEU A 313 -11.43 5.93 -20.55
N GLU A 314 -11.56 7.16 -21.07
CA GLU A 314 -12.54 8.13 -20.60
C GLU A 314 -14.00 7.61 -20.69
N ASN A 315 -14.31 6.93 -21.79
CA ASN A 315 -15.64 6.35 -21.99
C ASN A 315 -15.87 5.13 -21.12
N VAL A 316 -14.84 4.29 -20.95
CA VAL A 316 -14.89 3.11 -20.04
C VAL A 316 -15.19 3.56 -18.62
N LEU A 317 -14.46 4.56 -18.12
CA LEU A 317 -14.65 5.11 -16.77
C LEU A 317 -16.02 5.81 -16.64
N ALA A 318 -16.40 6.66 -17.60
CA ALA A 318 -17.68 7.33 -17.57
C ALA A 318 -18.85 6.33 -17.51
N LYS A 319 -18.80 5.27 -18.32
CA LYS A 319 -19.80 4.21 -18.33
C LYS A 319 -19.84 3.44 -17.02
N ALA A 320 -18.67 3.06 -16.49
CA ALA A 320 -18.57 2.31 -15.24
C ALA A 320 -19.09 3.10 -14.02
N LEU A 321 -18.87 4.42 -14.01
CA LEU A 321 -19.30 5.31 -12.94
C LEU A 321 -20.70 5.93 -13.17
N GLY A 322 -21.33 5.67 -14.31
CA GLY A 322 -22.63 6.26 -14.65
C GLY A 322 -22.58 7.77 -14.89
N LEU A 323 -21.41 8.28 -15.33
CA LEU A 323 -21.18 9.71 -15.58
C LEU A 323 -21.35 10.04 -17.08
N PRO A 324 -21.73 11.29 -17.41
CA PRO A 324 -21.81 11.72 -18.82
C PRO A 324 -20.43 11.78 -19.51
N SER A 325 -19.38 12.10 -18.75
CA SER A 325 -17.99 12.15 -19.22
C SER A 325 -17.03 12.16 -18.03
N VAL A 326 -15.76 11.84 -18.27
CA VAL A 326 -14.67 12.02 -17.29
C VAL A 326 -13.52 12.80 -17.93
N THR A 327 -12.71 13.42 -17.09
CA THR A 327 -11.52 14.18 -17.48
C THR A 327 -10.27 13.47 -16.98
N LEU A 328 -9.35 13.16 -17.89
CA LEU A 328 -8.03 12.64 -17.55
C LEU A 328 -7.03 13.81 -17.56
N ILE A 329 -6.42 14.08 -16.43
CA ILE A 329 -5.47 15.19 -16.25
C ILE A 329 -4.05 14.61 -16.35
N PRO A 330 -3.28 15.00 -17.40
CA PRO A 330 -1.97 14.41 -17.63
C PRO A 330 -0.93 14.94 -16.64
N CYS A 331 -0.21 14.04 -15.97
CA CYS A 331 0.97 14.35 -15.17
C CYS A 331 2.03 15.04 -16.06
N GLY A 332 2.65 16.11 -15.56
CA GLY A 332 3.63 16.90 -16.32
C GLY A 332 3.08 17.61 -17.57
N GLY A 333 1.74 17.75 -17.66
CA GLY A 333 1.07 18.51 -18.73
C GLY A 333 1.19 17.92 -20.13
N GLY A 334 1.62 16.67 -20.27
CA GLY A 334 1.82 16.04 -21.58
C GLY A 334 3.19 16.30 -22.21
N ASP A 335 4.05 17.12 -21.61
CA ASP A 335 5.46 17.18 -21.97
C ASP A 335 6.17 15.90 -21.51
N PRO A 336 6.83 15.14 -22.41
CA PRO A 336 7.40 13.83 -22.06
C PRO A 336 8.54 13.91 -21.03
N VAL A 337 9.28 15.01 -20.97
CA VAL A 337 10.37 15.19 -19.99
C VAL A 337 9.79 15.48 -18.63
N GLU A 338 8.89 16.46 -18.54
CA GLU A 338 8.24 16.81 -17.27
C GLU A 338 7.36 15.66 -16.74
N ALA A 339 6.62 14.98 -17.64
CA ALA A 339 5.83 13.81 -17.27
C ALA A 339 6.70 12.70 -16.66
N ALA A 340 7.84 12.38 -17.27
CA ALA A 340 8.75 11.35 -16.77
C ALA A 340 9.40 11.76 -15.43
N ARG A 341 9.81 13.02 -15.27
CA ARG A 341 10.42 13.55 -14.03
C ARG A 341 9.42 13.58 -12.88
N GLU A 342 8.20 14.08 -13.12
CA GLU A 342 7.21 14.22 -12.07
C GLU A 342 6.54 12.89 -11.74
N GLN A 343 6.39 11.98 -12.71
CA GLN A 343 5.97 10.61 -12.41
C GLN A 343 7.01 9.89 -11.54
N TRP A 344 8.31 10.07 -11.81
CA TRP A 344 9.37 9.53 -10.95
C TRP A 344 9.29 10.06 -9.52
N ASN A 345 8.75 11.25 -9.32
CA ASN A 345 8.50 11.89 -8.05
C ASN A 345 7.03 11.73 -7.58
N ASP A 346 6.34 10.70 -8.05
CA ASP A 346 4.98 10.35 -7.64
C ASP A 346 3.93 11.45 -7.88
N GLY A 347 4.07 12.19 -8.99
CA GLY A 347 3.16 13.29 -9.34
C GLY A 347 1.71 12.84 -9.59
N SER A 348 1.50 11.59 -10.00
CA SER A 348 0.15 10.99 -10.13
C SER A 348 -0.32 10.25 -8.88
N ASN A 349 0.56 10.00 -7.90
CA ASN A 349 0.22 9.27 -6.66
C ASN A 349 -0.33 10.21 -5.59
N THR A 350 -1.51 10.76 -5.85
CA THR A 350 -2.17 11.74 -4.99
C THR A 350 -3.12 11.07 -3.99
N LEU A 351 -3.21 11.59 -2.78
CA LEU A 351 -4.22 11.16 -1.80
C LEU A 351 -5.40 12.11 -1.82
N THR A 352 -6.54 11.66 -2.29
CA THR A 352 -7.78 12.43 -2.22
C THR A 352 -8.36 12.35 -0.80
N ILE A 353 -8.57 13.52 -0.17
CA ILE A 353 -9.14 13.64 1.17
C ILE A 353 -10.61 14.09 1.16
N ALA A 354 -11.06 14.67 0.05
CA ALA A 354 -12.45 14.94 -0.29
C ALA A 354 -12.54 15.11 -1.82
N PRO A 355 -13.71 15.02 -2.45
CA PRO A 355 -13.85 15.26 -3.88
C PRO A 355 -13.22 16.59 -4.30
N GLY A 356 -12.28 16.56 -5.25
CA GLY A 356 -11.55 17.76 -5.71
C GLY A 356 -10.55 18.33 -4.71
N GLU A 357 -10.20 17.62 -3.64
CA GLU A 357 -9.25 18.06 -2.61
C GLU A 357 -8.21 16.95 -2.36
N VAL A 358 -6.94 17.22 -2.67
CA VAL A 358 -5.87 16.20 -2.66
C VAL A 358 -4.62 16.64 -1.91
N VAL A 359 -3.91 15.68 -1.33
CA VAL A 359 -2.54 15.85 -0.80
C VAL A 359 -1.55 15.45 -1.88
N VAL A 360 -0.54 16.29 -2.11
CA VAL A 360 0.48 16.14 -3.16
C VAL A 360 1.85 16.55 -2.64
N TYR A 361 2.92 16.03 -3.25
CA TYR A 361 4.25 16.59 -3.02
C TYR A 361 4.42 17.94 -3.70
N ASP A 362 5.02 18.90 -3.00
CA ASP A 362 5.25 20.27 -3.47
C ASP A 362 6.20 20.35 -4.69
N ARG A 363 7.09 19.36 -4.83
CA ARG A 363 8.11 19.28 -5.87
C ARG A 363 7.58 19.01 -7.28
N ASN A 364 6.36 18.52 -7.44
CA ASN A 364 5.72 18.24 -8.73
C ASN A 364 5.03 19.49 -9.27
N VAL A 365 5.82 20.52 -9.59
CA VAL A 365 5.35 21.89 -9.83
C VAL A 365 4.40 21.96 -11.04
N VAL A 366 4.76 21.32 -12.15
CA VAL A 366 3.98 21.37 -13.40
C VAL A 366 2.63 20.66 -13.20
N THR A 367 2.63 19.45 -12.64
CA THR A 367 1.39 18.71 -12.35
C THR A 367 0.51 19.49 -11.35
N ASN A 368 1.10 20.03 -10.29
CA ASN A 368 0.37 20.80 -9.29
C ASN A 368 -0.33 22.04 -9.89
N GLU A 369 0.37 22.81 -10.74
CA GLU A 369 -0.22 23.95 -11.43
C GLU A 369 -1.38 23.55 -12.37
N ILE A 370 -1.27 22.40 -13.00
CA ILE A 370 -2.32 21.88 -13.88
C ILE A 370 -3.54 21.46 -13.05
N LEU A 371 -3.33 20.74 -11.95
CA LEU A 371 -4.41 20.35 -11.05
C LEU A 371 -5.17 21.56 -10.53
N GLU A 372 -4.46 22.64 -10.13
CA GLU A 372 -5.08 23.91 -9.70
C GLU A 372 -5.90 24.56 -10.83
N LYS A 373 -5.44 24.51 -12.09
CA LYS A 373 -6.20 25.01 -13.26
C LYS A 373 -7.49 24.22 -13.51
N TYR A 374 -7.52 22.95 -13.15
CA TYR A 374 -8.74 22.10 -13.18
C TYR A 374 -9.62 22.26 -11.94
N GLY A 375 -9.29 23.20 -11.04
CA GLY A 375 -10.09 23.52 -9.86
C GLY A 375 -9.85 22.57 -8.68
N ILE A 376 -8.78 21.78 -8.70
CA ILE A 376 -8.43 20.88 -7.60
C ILE A 376 -7.73 21.68 -6.50
N LYS A 377 -8.20 21.54 -5.28
CA LYS A 377 -7.57 22.11 -4.09
C LYS A 377 -6.42 21.23 -3.63
N LEU A 378 -5.22 21.80 -3.54
CA LEU A 378 -4.01 21.08 -3.18
C LEU A 378 -3.57 21.35 -1.75
N HIS A 379 -3.25 20.28 -1.02
CA HIS A 379 -2.47 20.30 0.21
C HIS A 379 -1.05 19.86 -0.13
N LYS A 380 -0.16 20.85 -0.30
CA LYS A 380 1.22 20.61 -0.71
C LYS A 380 2.06 20.26 0.52
N ILE A 381 2.69 19.08 0.52
CA ILE A 381 3.64 18.64 1.54
C ILE A 381 5.04 18.51 0.96
N ARG A 382 6.05 18.67 1.79
CA ARG A 382 7.44 18.36 1.38
C ARG A 382 7.62 16.86 1.26
N GLY A 383 8.45 16.44 0.33
CA GLY A 383 8.71 15.03 0.07
C GLY A 383 10.10 14.80 -0.53
N SER A 384 11.12 15.55 -0.09
CA SER A 384 12.49 15.37 -0.58
C SER A 384 13.09 14.04 -0.12
N GLU A 385 12.77 13.60 1.08
CA GLU A 385 13.25 12.34 1.64
C GLU A 385 12.26 11.18 1.44
N LEU A 386 10.97 11.41 1.68
CA LEU A 386 9.95 10.37 1.54
C LEU A 386 9.84 9.82 0.12
N VAL A 387 10.02 10.65 -0.90
CA VAL A 387 9.95 10.22 -2.31
C VAL A 387 11.10 9.28 -2.72
N ARG A 388 12.19 9.20 -1.96
CA ARG A 388 13.34 8.33 -2.24
C ARG A 388 12.97 6.84 -2.25
N GLY A 389 11.92 6.45 -1.52
CA GLY A 389 11.35 5.11 -1.55
C GLY A 389 10.39 4.86 -2.71
N ARG A 390 10.12 5.86 -3.56
CA ARG A 390 9.22 5.75 -4.71
C ARG A 390 7.77 5.47 -4.33
N GLY A 391 7.20 6.36 -3.51
CA GLY A 391 5.79 6.38 -3.18
C GLY A 391 5.32 7.77 -2.74
N GLY A 392 4.12 8.14 -3.17
CA GLY A 392 3.49 9.41 -2.87
C GLY A 392 2.53 9.35 -1.67
N PRO A 393 1.75 10.40 -1.47
CA PRO A 393 0.79 10.48 -0.36
C PRO A 393 -0.23 9.34 -0.33
N ARG A 394 -0.65 8.80 -1.50
CA ARG A 394 -1.56 7.64 -1.54
C ARG A 394 -0.86 6.39 -1.04
N CYS A 395 0.36 6.11 -1.51
CA CYS A 395 1.15 4.96 -1.06
C CYS A 395 1.39 4.96 0.45
N MET A 396 1.61 6.14 1.05
CA MET A 396 1.87 6.30 2.48
C MET A 396 0.61 6.21 3.35
N SER A 397 -0.55 5.88 2.80
CA SER A 397 -1.82 5.96 3.51
C SER A 397 -2.76 4.81 3.17
N MET A 398 -3.39 4.22 4.19
CA MET A 398 -4.45 3.24 4.03
C MET A 398 -5.73 3.75 4.71
N PRO A 399 -6.72 4.21 3.92
CA PRO A 399 -8.02 4.64 4.46
C PRO A 399 -8.73 3.52 5.20
N PHE A 400 -9.28 3.79 6.39
CA PHE A 400 -10.16 2.87 7.10
C PHE A 400 -11.62 3.32 7.02
N GLU A 401 -11.84 4.62 6.88
CA GLU A 401 -13.18 5.19 6.79
C GLU A 401 -13.22 6.39 5.85
N ARG A 402 -14.19 6.37 4.93
CA ARG A 402 -14.56 7.48 4.06
C ARG A 402 -16.07 7.70 4.10
N GLU A 403 -16.51 8.94 3.94
CA GLU A 403 -17.94 9.24 3.73
C GLU A 403 -18.41 8.65 2.40
N ASN A 404 -19.66 8.26 2.35
CA ASN A 404 -20.31 7.90 1.07
C ASN A 404 -20.44 9.13 0.16
N LEU A 405 -20.44 8.88 -1.13
CA LEU A 405 -20.69 9.88 -2.17
C LEU A 405 -22.19 10.04 -2.42
#